data_5d3eccc4b019e8c9419977c26cee641e
#
_entry.id   5d3eccc4b019e8c9419977c26cee641e
#
_cell.length_a   1.000
_cell.length_b   1.000
_cell.length_c   1.000
_cell.angle_alpha   90.00
_cell.angle_beta   90.00
_cell.angle_gamma   90.00
#
_symmetry.space_group_name_H-M   'P 1'
#
loop_
_entity.id
_entity.type
_entity.pdbx_description
1 polymer ?
#
loop_
_entity_poly.entity_id
_entity_poly.type
_entity_poly.pdbx_seq_one_letter_code
_entity_poly.pdbx_strand_id
1 'polypeptide(L)'
;MRDAGEQYLPKWPNEDAESYTARLATATLYPAFARTVEVMAAKPFSRPLTLADNVPARMVEWLTDCDLKGHNLHVFAGQLSRDVVAYGISGVLVDYPKVSNIKTQAEEKAIAARPYFTRYAPGTVLGWKTTIISGYEKLIQLRLLETVTEDDGDFGEKVVEQVRVLYPGRWEVWRKEEKKEDWGIFDHGLTTRNEIPFVFFYGIRKDTGVGLPPLVELAYQNVEHWQSSSDQQTM
;
A
#
# COMPACT_ATOMS: atom_id res chain seq x y z
N MET A 1 -14.57 -11.14 6.26
CA MET A 1 -15.29 -12.28 5.67
C MET A 1 -16.76 -12.31 6.10
N ARG A 2 -17.09 -12.21 7.40
CA ARG A 2 -18.52 -12.18 7.83
C ARG A 2 -19.31 -11.05 7.17
N ASP A 3 -18.76 -9.85 7.10
CA ASP A 3 -19.42 -8.67 6.50
C ASP A 3 -19.68 -8.82 5.00
N ALA A 4 -18.92 -9.67 4.31
CA ALA A 4 -19.11 -9.97 2.90
C ALA A 4 -20.16 -11.09 2.65
N GLY A 5 -20.65 -11.73 3.71
CA GLY A 5 -21.78 -12.66 3.67
C GLY A 5 -21.67 -13.74 2.60
N GLU A 6 -22.64 -13.79 1.72
CA GLU A 6 -22.78 -14.84 0.68
C GLU A 6 -21.61 -14.88 -0.30
N GLN A 7 -20.80 -13.82 -0.42
CA GLN A 7 -19.62 -13.82 -1.28
C GLN A 7 -18.61 -14.91 -0.86
N TYR A 8 -18.46 -15.15 0.45
CA TYR A 8 -17.53 -16.14 0.97
C TYR A 8 -18.19 -17.32 1.69
N LEU A 9 -19.42 -17.17 2.19
CA LEU A 9 -20.22 -18.22 2.78
C LEU A 9 -21.55 -18.31 2.03
N PRO A 10 -21.64 -19.07 0.95
CA PRO A 10 -22.86 -19.21 0.16
C PRO A 10 -24.04 -19.71 1.01
N LYS A 11 -25.22 -19.18 0.76
CA LYS A 11 -26.46 -19.66 1.34
C LYS A 11 -26.86 -20.97 0.67
N TRP A 12 -27.34 -21.94 1.46
CA TRP A 12 -27.85 -23.20 0.92
C TRP A 12 -29.20 -23.00 0.22
N PRO A 13 -29.54 -23.81 -0.80
CA PRO A 13 -30.76 -23.61 -1.59
C PRO A 13 -32.05 -23.53 -0.80
N ASN A 14 -32.15 -24.27 0.31
CA ASN A 14 -33.34 -24.35 1.16
C ASN A 14 -33.12 -23.70 2.56
N GLU A 15 -32.06 -22.98 2.76
CA GLU A 15 -31.77 -22.29 4.02
C GLU A 15 -32.61 -21.02 4.13
N ASP A 16 -33.35 -20.85 5.23
CA ASP A 16 -34.03 -19.59 5.50
C ASP A 16 -33.06 -18.49 5.95
N ALA A 17 -33.54 -17.24 5.99
CA ALA A 17 -32.67 -16.08 6.27
C ALA A 17 -32.18 -16.05 7.73
N GLU A 18 -32.97 -16.57 8.67
CA GLU A 18 -32.64 -16.60 10.09
C GLU A 18 -31.55 -17.65 10.36
N SER A 19 -31.71 -18.85 9.81
CA SER A 19 -30.71 -19.94 9.87
C SER A 19 -29.39 -19.53 9.24
N TYR A 20 -29.41 -18.86 8.06
CA TYR A 20 -28.20 -18.33 7.43
C TYR A 20 -27.50 -17.29 8.31
N THR A 21 -28.25 -16.35 8.90
CA THR A 21 -27.69 -15.33 9.78
C THR A 21 -27.05 -15.95 11.02
N ALA A 22 -27.70 -16.95 11.63
CA ALA A 22 -27.15 -17.68 12.77
C ALA A 22 -25.85 -18.42 12.38
N ARG A 23 -25.85 -19.14 11.25
CA ARG A 23 -24.68 -19.84 10.71
C ARG A 23 -23.52 -18.88 10.44
N LEU A 24 -23.76 -17.75 9.80
CA LEU A 24 -22.75 -16.73 9.53
C LEU A 24 -22.17 -16.14 10.83
N ALA A 25 -23.01 -15.91 11.85
CA ALA A 25 -22.59 -15.36 13.14
C ALA A 25 -21.71 -16.35 13.93
N THR A 26 -21.98 -17.66 13.85
CA THR A 26 -21.24 -18.71 14.57
C THR A 26 -20.00 -19.20 13.82
N ALA A 27 -19.94 -19.03 12.49
CA ALA A 27 -18.82 -19.47 11.66
C ALA A 27 -17.47 -18.89 12.14
N THR A 28 -16.52 -19.76 12.45
CA THR A 28 -15.20 -19.39 12.97
C THR A 28 -14.11 -19.63 11.93
N LEU A 29 -13.40 -18.56 11.56
CA LEU A 29 -12.26 -18.65 10.67
C LEU A 29 -10.99 -19.02 11.46
N TYR A 30 -10.39 -20.16 11.15
CA TYR A 30 -9.04 -20.46 11.62
C TYR A 30 -8.01 -19.60 10.84
N PRO A 31 -7.18 -18.77 11.50
CA PRO A 31 -6.37 -17.78 10.83
C PRO A 31 -5.06 -18.36 10.26
N ALA A 32 -5.12 -19.48 9.53
CA ALA A 32 -3.95 -20.16 8.98
C ALA A 32 -3.19 -19.25 8.00
N PHE A 33 -3.90 -18.63 7.06
CA PHE A 33 -3.30 -17.71 6.09
C PHE A 33 -2.60 -16.53 6.78
N ALA A 34 -3.30 -15.83 7.69
CA ALA A 34 -2.74 -14.66 8.36
C ALA A 34 -1.48 -15.02 9.18
N ARG A 35 -1.52 -16.12 9.94
CA ARG A 35 -0.37 -16.60 10.71
C ARG A 35 0.82 -16.97 9.82
N THR A 36 0.55 -17.64 8.70
CA THR A 36 1.61 -18.02 7.76
C THR A 36 2.23 -16.78 7.11
N VAL A 37 1.43 -15.79 6.71
CA VAL A 37 1.92 -14.50 6.19
C VAL A 37 2.86 -13.84 7.20
N GLU A 38 2.44 -13.71 8.47
CA GLU A 38 3.27 -13.08 9.52
C GLU A 38 4.61 -13.79 9.70
N VAL A 39 4.59 -15.12 9.78
CA VAL A 39 5.80 -15.92 9.97
C VAL A 39 6.73 -15.81 8.76
N MET A 40 6.19 -15.96 7.55
CA MET A 40 6.99 -15.94 6.32
C MET A 40 7.56 -14.54 6.02
N ALA A 41 6.78 -13.50 6.25
CA ALA A 41 7.23 -12.12 6.07
C ALA A 41 8.30 -11.70 7.08
N ALA A 42 8.25 -12.23 8.31
CA ALA A 42 9.21 -11.93 9.37
C ALA A 42 10.55 -12.68 9.23
N LYS A 43 10.59 -13.83 8.55
CA LYS A 43 11.80 -14.66 8.44
C LYS A 43 13.04 -13.91 7.91
N PRO A 44 12.98 -13.13 6.82
CA PRO A 44 14.11 -12.37 6.31
C PRO A 44 14.64 -11.34 7.32
N PHE A 45 13.77 -10.89 8.23
CA PHE A 45 14.03 -9.85 9.23
C PHE A 45 14.28 -10.40 10.64
N SER A 46 14.59 -11.70 10.77
CA SER A 46 14.97 -12.32 12.04
C SER A 46 16.27 -11.75 12.64
N ARG A 47 17.06 -11.09 11.81
CA ARG A 47 18.24 -10.30 12.20
C ARG A 47 18.08 -8.87 11.66
N PRO A 48 18.60 -7.86 12.38
CA PRO A 48 18.62 -6.50 11.89
C PRO A 48 19.30 -6.39 10.52
N LEU A 49 18.75 -5.54 9.65
CA LEU A 49 19.42 -5.20 8.40
C LEU A 49 20.71 -4.43 8.71
N THR A 50 21.78 -4.82 8.06
CA THR A 50 23.08 -4.13 8.13
C THR A 50 23.33 -3.39 6.83
N LEU A 51 23.82 -2.17 6.94
CA LEU A 51 24.24 -1.38 5.79
C LEU A 51 25.70 -1.69 5.46
N ALA A 52 26.05 -1.67 4.20
CA ALA A 52 27.43 -1.84 3.78
C ALA A 52 28.26 -0.56 4.13
N ASP A 53 29.55 -0.71 4.34
CA ASP A 53 30.44 0.35 4.79
C ASP A 53 30.55 1.53 3.78
N ASN A 54 30.20 1.29 2.52
CA ASN A 54 30.24 2.29 1.45
C ASN A 54 28.95 3.13 1.34
N VAL A 55 27.96 2.94 2.23
CA VAL A 55 26.75 3.77 2.26
C VAL A 55 27.10 5.17 2.81
N PRO A 56 26.76 6.26 2.09
CA PRO A 56 27.04 7.61 2.57
C PRO A 56 26.42 7.88 3.94
N ALA A 57 27.16 8.52 4.84
CA ALA A 57 26.72 8.78 6.22
C ALA A 57 25.34 9.50 6.30
N ARG A 58 25.09 10.44 5.37
CA ARG A 58 23.78 11.12 5.26
C ARG A 58 22.63 10.14 4.98
N MET A 59 22.86 9.11 4.16
CA MET A 59 21.83 8.07 3.91
C MET A 59 21.63 7.18 5.13
N VAL A 60 22.70 6.84 5.85
CA VAL A 60 22.60 6.06 7.09
C VAL A 60 21.70 6.79 8.09
N GLU A 61 21.87 8.10 8.24
CA GLU A 61 21.02 8.95 9.08
C GLU A 61 19.55 8.91 8.64
N TRP A 62 19.28 9.06 7.33
CA TRP A 62 17.91 9.02 6.81
C TRP A 62 17.21 7.68 7.01
N LEU A 63 17.97 6.58 7.02
CA LEU A 63 17.42 5.23 7.17
C LEU A 63 17.07 4.88 8.62
N THR A 64 17.40 5.74 9.60
CA THR A 64 16.92 5.61 10.99
C THR A 64 15.45 5.98 11.14
N ASP A 65 14.94 6.83 10.25
CA ASP A 65 13.51 7.18 10.09
C ASP A 65 13.26 7.40 8.60
N CYS A 66 13.03 6.34 7.86
CA CYS A 66 13.00 6.39 6.40
C CYS A 66 11.68 6.92 5.81
N ASP A 67 10.60 7.00 6.60
CA ASP A 67 9.26 7.37 6.14
C ASP A 67 8.68 8.63 6.82
N LEU A 68 9.47 9.34 7.61
CA LEU A 68 9.06 10.49 8.45
C LEU A 68 7.98 10.15 9.49
N LYS A 69 7.83 8.85 9.84
CA LYS A 69 6.88 8.34 10.84
C LYS A 69 7.58 7.62 11.99
N GLY A 70 8.91 7.72 12.06
CA GLY A 70 9.74 7.08 13.08
C GLY A 70 10.09 5.63 12.75
N HIS A 71 9.81 5.12 11.56
CA HIS A 71 10.21 3.77 11.18
C HIS A 71 11.62 3.75 10.57
N ASN A 72 12.48 2.93 11.15
CA ASN A 72 13.76 2.66 10.51
C ASN A 72 13.61 1.70 9.31
N LEU A 73 14.68 1.58 8.50
CA LEU A 73 14.64 0.74 7.31
C LEU A 73 14.24 -0.71 7.60
N HIS A 74 14.64 -1.29 8.73
CA HIS A 74 14.32 -2.67 9.09
C HIS A 74 12.81 -2.85 9.29
N VAL A 75 12.17 -1.99 10.06
CA VAL A 75 10.73 -2.01 10.29
C VAL A 75 9.96 -1.75 9.00
N PHE A 76 10.37 -0.74 8.23
CA PHE A 76 9.74 -0.40 6.95
C PHE A 76 9.81 -1.56 5.95
N ALA A 77 10.97 -2.20 5.80
CA ALA A 77 11.16 -3.35 4.92
C ALA A 77 10.35 -4.58 5.38
N GLY A 78 10.21 -4.79 6.70
CA GLY A 78 9.35 -5.83 7.25
C GLY A 78 7.87 -5.63 6.90
N GLN A 79 7.38 -4.40 7.00
CA GLN A 79 6.01 -4.06 6.57
C GLN A 79 5.80 -4.27 5.06
N LEU A 80 6.77 -3.88 4.24
CA LEU A 80 6.76 -4.12 2.79
C LEU A 80 6.75 -5.62 2.46
N SER A 81 7.57 -6.42 3.15
CA SER A 81 7.60 -7.87 3.00
C SER A 81 6.24 -8.50 3.32
N ARG A 82 5.57 -8.03 4.37
CA ARG A 82 4.23 -8.50 4.72
C ARG A 82 3.21 -8.26 3.60
N ASP A 83 3.20 -7.05 3.02
CA ASP A 83 2.32 -6.74 1.90
C ASP A 83 2.60 -7.64 0.70
N VAL A 84 3.86 -7.82 0.36
CA VAL A 84 4.29 -8.64 -0.78
C VAL A 84 3.91 -10.11 -0.60
N VAL A 85 4.06 -10.67 0.60
CA VAL A 85 3.67 -12.06 0.90
C VAL A 85 2.15 -12.21 0.92
N ALA A 86 1.42 -11.23 1.46
CA ALA A 86 -0.03 -11.29 1.60
C ALA A 86 -0.77 -11.04 0.26
N TYR A 87 -0.32 -10.03 -0.49
CA TYR A 87 -1.04 -9.53 -1.66
C TYR A 87 -0.30 -9.72 -2.98
N GLY A 88 0.96 -10.17 -2.94
CA GLY A 88 1.77 -10.43 -4.12
C GLY A 88 2.46 -9.23 -4.72
N ILE A 89 2.09 -8.02 -4.33
CA ILE A 89 2.68 -6.77 -4.81
C ILE A 89 2.56 -5.68 -3.75
N SER A 90 3.53 -4.76 -3.73
CA SER A 90 3.48 -3.48 -3.02
C SER A 90 4.33 -2.47 -3.78
N GLY A 91 4.26 -1.19 -3.41
CA GLY A 91 5.01 -0.14 -4.04
C GLY A 91 5.67 0.81 -3.04
N VAL A 92 6.80 1.37 -3.44
CA VAL A 92 7.50 2.40 -2.68
C VAL A 92 7.77 3.59 -3.58
N LEU A 93 7.27 4.75 -3.17
CA LEU A 93 7.59 6.05 -3.76
C LEU A 93 8.69 6.71 -2.95
N VAL A 94 9.73 7.18 -3.62
CA VAL A 94 10.71 8.10 -3.01
C VAL A 94 10.21 9.51 -3.19
N ASP A 95 9.66 10.08 -2.14
CA ASP A 95 9.07 11.42 -2.15
C ASP A 95 9.96 12.46 -1.46
N TYR A 96 9.60 13.71 -1.59
CA TYR A 96 10.28 14.83 -0.97
C TYR A 96 9.22 15.81 -0.44
N PRO A 97 9.36 16.37 0.79
CA PRO A 97 8.39 17.31 1.33
C PRO A 97 8.21 18.51 0.40
N LYS A 98 6.97 18.97 0.24
CA LYS A 98 6.69 20.21 -0.47
C LYS A 98 7.22 21.37 0.37
N VAL A 99 8.30 21.97 -0.08
CA VAL A 99 8.94 23.07 0.64
C VAL A 99 8.71 24.35 -0.16
N SER A 100 7.88 25.22 0.36
CA SER A 100 7.65 26.54 -0.22
C SER A 100 8.72 27.52 0.29
N ASN A 101 9.33 28.28 -0.64
CA ASN A 101 10.24 29.38 -0.38
C ASN A 101 11.64 29.05 0.17
N ILE A 102 12.15 27.83 0.02
CA ILE A 102 13.56 27.56 0.30
C ILE A 102 14.43 28.06 -0.87
N LYS A 103 15.36 28.97 -0.54
CA LYS A 103 16.33 29.53 -1.50
C LYS A 103 17.76 29.07 -1.21
N THR A 104 18.03 28.52 -0.02
CA THR A 104 19.37 28.16 0.40
C THR A 104 19.43 26.79 1.05
N GLN A 105 20.61 26.12 0.95
CA GLN A 105 20.86 24.85 1.66
C GLN A 105 20.76 24.97 3.19
N ALA A 106 20.99 26.16 3.73
CA ALA A 106 20.86 26.41 5.16
C ALA A 106 19.39 26.37 5.60
N GLU A 107 18.49 26.94 4.82
CA GLU A 107 17.05 26.88 5.04
C GLU A 107 16.51 25.43 4.87
N GLU A 108 16.99 24.69 3.88
CA GLU A 108 16.68 23.29 3.67
C GLU A 108 17.05 22.43 4.91
N LYS A 109 18.26 22.68 5.45
CA LYS A 109 18.71 22.00 6.69
C LYS A 109 17.90 22.40 7.92
N ALA A 110 17.50 23.66 8.02
CA ALA A 110 16.70 24.15 9.16
C ALA A 110 15.31 23.52 9.23
N ILE A 111 14.72 23.21 8.06
CA ILE A 111 13.41 22.54 7.94
C ILE A 111 13.57 21.00 7.97
N ALA A 112 14.81 20.49 8.02
CA ALA A 112 15.14 19.07 7.94
C ALA A 112 14.48 18.36 6.72
N ALA A 113 14.29 19.10 5.60
CA ALA A 113 13.71 18.56 4.38
C ALA A 113 14.65 17.50 3.78
N ARG A 114 14.15 16.29 3.62
CA ARG A 114 14.90 15.15 3.09
C ARG A 114 14.02 14.22 2.28
N PRO A 115 14.60 13.42 1.38
CA PRO A 115 13.86 12.33 0.76
C PRO A 115 13.34 11.34 1.81
N TYR A 116 12.15 10.79 1.57
CA TYR A 116 11.55 9.77 2.40
C TYR A 116 10.80 8.74 1.56
N PHE A 117 10.54 7.58 2.16
CA PHE A 117 9.83 6.50 1.51
C PHE A 117 8.36 6.53 1.90
N THR A 118 7.50 6.44 0.89
CA THR A 118 6.06 6.22 1.10
C THR A 118 5.69 4.84 0.56
N ARG A 119 5.14 3.99 1.44
CA ARG A 119 4.66 2.68 1.07
C ARG A 119 3.22 2.76 0.56
N TYR A 120 2.97 2.15 -0.59
CA TYR A 120 1.66 2.04 -1.19
C TYR A 120 1.22 0.57 -1.22
N ALA A 121 0.13 0.26 -0.50
CA ALA A 121 -0.50 -1.04 -0.53
C ALA A 121 -1.11 -1.34 -1.92
N PRO A 122 -1.32 -2.59 -2.31
CA PRO A 122 -1.80 -2.94 -3.64
C PRO A 122 -3.08 -2.23 -4.05
N GLY A 123 -4.05 -2.12 -3.14
CA GLY A 123 -5.33 -1.46 -3.39
C GLY A 123 -5.25 0.06 -3.59
N THR A 124 -4.11 0.69 -3.28
CA THR A 124 -3.92 2.14 -3.44
C THR A 124 -3.21 2.50 -4.75
N VAL A 125 -2.66 1.53 -5.48
CA VAL A 125 -2.11 1.72 -6.82
C VAL A 125 -3.24 1.54 -7.84
N LEU A 126 -3.86 2.64 -8.27
CA LEU A 126 -5.03 2.63 -9.16
C LEU A 126 -4.69 2.26 -10.60
N GLY A 127 -3.45 2.47 -11.02
CA GLY A 127 -3.00 2.10 -12.35
C GLY A 127 -1.73 2.82 -12.78
N TRP A 128 -1.14 2.32 -13.85
CA TRP A 128 0.10 2.84 -14.42
C TRP A 128 0.07 2.76 -15.94
N LYS A 129 0.97 3.50 -16.58
CA LYS A 129 1.29 3.35 -18.00
C LYS A 129 2.79 3.27 -18.15
N THR A 130 3.22 2.40 -19.05
CA THR A 130 4.63 2.22 -19.40
C THR A 130 4.86 2.50 -20.88
N THR A 131 6.09 2.77 -21.25
CA THR A 131 6.55 2.84 -22.64
C THR A 131 7.99 2.41 -22.73
N ILE A 132 8.44 2.02 -23.93
CA ILE A 132 9.84 1.65 -24.16
C ILE A 132 10.63 2.91 -24.51
N ILE A 133 11.61 3.27 -23.67
CA ILE A 133 12.55 4.37 -23.90
C ILE A 133 13.96 3.80 -23.88
N SER A 134 14.70 3.98 -24.96
CA SER A 134 16.08 3.49 -25.09
C SER A 134 16.23 1.98 -24.84
N GLY A 135 15.24 1.19 -25.25
CA GLY A 135 15.24 -0.28 -25.09
C GLY A 135 14.81 -0.78 -23.70
N TYR A 136 14.40 0.10 -22.80
CA TYR A 136 13.92 -0.26 -21.45
C TYR A 136 12.48 0.20 -21.25
N GLU A 137 11.68 -0.63 -20.59
CA GLU A 137 10.35 -0.27 -20.17
C GLU A 137 10.42 0.73 -19.00
N LYS A 138 9.77 1.89 -19.15
CA LYS A 138 9.75 2.95 -18.14
C LYS A 138 8.31 3.37 -17.83
N LEU A 139 8.06 3.70 -16.57
CA LEU A 139 6.80 4.32 -16.14
C LEU A 139 6.71 5.74 -16.71
N ILE A 140 5.59 6.03 -17.39
CA ILE A 140 5.25 7.36 -17.89
C ILE A 140 4.05 7.99 -17.20
N GLN A 141 3.26 7.18 -16.49
CA GLN A 141 2.17 7.64 -15.63
C GLN A 141 1.99 6.65 -14.48
N LEU A 142 1.71 7.15 -13.29
CA LEU A 142 1.32 6.36 -12.13
C LEU A 142 0.19 7.08 -11.39
N ARG A 143 -0.86 6.35 -11.02
CA ARG A 143 -2.02 6.88 -10.29
C ARG A 143 -2.10 6.19 -8.94
N LEU A 144 -2.08 6.99 -7.88
CA LEU A 144 -2.05 6.54 -6.49
C LEU A 144 -3.24 7.12 -5.74
N LEU A 145 -3.97 6.27 -5.04
CA LEU A 145 -5.01 6.70 -4.10
C LEU A 145 -4.33 7.08 -2.78
N GLU A 146 -4.61 8.26 -2.30
CA GLU A 146 -4.12 8.77 -1.01
C GLU A 146 -5.29 9.20 -0.15
N THR A 147 -5.16 8.99 1.15
CA THR A 147 -6.09 9.49 2.14
C THR A 147 -5.34 10.50 3.00
N VAL A 148 -5.83 11.73 3.04
CA VAL A 148 -5.27 12.81 3.86
C VAL A 148 -6.28 13.26 4.90
N THR A 149 -5.80 13.58 6.08
CA THR A 149 -6.60 14.19 7.13
C THR A 149 -6.36 15.69 7.09
N GLU A 150 -7.43 16.46 7.04
CA GLU A 150 -7.42 17.92 7.07
C GLU A 150 -8.20 18.41 8.31
N ASP A 151 -7.81 19.56 8.84
CA ASP A 151 -8.52 20.18 9.94
C ASP A 151 -9.92 20.63 9.47
N ASP A 152 -10.95 20.35 10.29
CA ASP A 152 -12.33 20.75 10.06
C ASP A 152 -12.82 21.56 11.27
N GLY A 153 -12.58 22.87 11.25
CA GLY A 153 -12.78 23.75 12.38
C GLY A 153 -11.73 23.59 13.48
N ASP A 154 -12.06 24.07 14.68
CA ASP A 154 -11.09 24.15 15.78
C ASP A 154 -10.71 22.78 16.39
N PHE A 155 -11.56 21.77 16.26
CA PHE A 155 -11.38 20.46 16.92
C PHE A 155 -11.78 19.27 16.03
N GLY A 156 -12.27 19.52 14.82
CA GLY A 156 -12.71 18.49 13.89
C GLY A 156 -11.60 18.07 12.94
N GLU A 157 -11.68 16.83 12.46
CA GLU A 157 -10.84 16.30 11.39
C GLU A 157 -11.71 15.74 10.27
N LYS A 158 -11.36 16.08 9.05
CA LYS A 158 -12.00 15.54 7.83
C LYS A 158 -11.02 14.67 7.07
N VAL A 159 -11.46 13.46 6.77
CA VAL A 159 -10.71 12.53 5.93
C VAL A 159 -11.08 12.76 4.48
N VAL A 160 -10.09 13.09 3.65
CA VAL A 160 -10.27 13.39 2.22
C VAL A 160 -9.52 12.36 1.39
N GLU A 161 -10.22 11.72 0.46
CA GLU A 161 -9.61 10.88 -0.55
C GLU A 161 -9.16 11.72 -1.75
N GLN A 162 -7.95 11.46 -2.22
CA GLN A 162 -7.37 12.12 -3.39
C GLN A 162 -6.64 11.12 -4.28
N VAL A 163 -6.51 11.45 -5.55
CA VAL A 163 -5.69 10.69 -6.50
C VAL A 163 -4.48 11.51 -6.88
N ARG A 164 -3.30 10.99 -6.51
CA ARG A 164 -2.04 11.57 -6.96
C ARG A 164 -1.62 10.93 -8.27
N VAL A 165 -1.40 11.75 -9.29
CA VAL A 165 -0.96 11.31 -10.61
C VAL A 165 0.46 11.79 -10.84
N LEU A 166 1.38 10.85 -11.04
CA LEU A 166 2.79 11.12 -11.28
C LEU A 166 3.12 10.92 -12.75
N TYR A 167 3.90 11.85 -13.28
CA TYR A 167 4.50 11.81 -14.61
C TYR A 167 6.00 12.12 -14.52
N PRO A 168 6.81 11.75 -15.50
CA PRO A 168 8.14 12.31 -15.64
C PRO A 168 8.09 13.84 -15.71
N GLY A 169 8.78 14.53 -14.79
CA GLY A 169 8.86 15.99 -14.74
C GLY A 169 7.68 16.72 -14.12
N ARG A 170 6.56 16.06 -13.76
CA ARG A 170 5.40 16.73 -13.16
C ARG A 170 4.54 15.78 -12.32
N TRP A 171 3.69 16.37 -11.47
CA TRP A 171 2.69 15.66 -10.68
C TRP A 171 1.40 16.47 -10.59
N GLU A 172 0.29 15.78 -10.34
CA GLU A 172 -1.04 16.34 -10.17
C GLU A 172 -1.72 15.65 -8.99
N VAL A 173 -2.54 16.39 -8.23
CA VAL A 173 -3.43 15.86 -7.21
C VAL A 173 -4.86 16.16 -7.62
N TRP A 174 -5.67 15.13 -7.68
CA TRP A 174 -7.07 15.21 -8.08
C TRP A 174 -7.95 14.91 -6.88
N ARG A 175 -9.00 15.70 -6.69
CA ARG A 175 -10.02 15.51 -5.65
C ARG A 175 -11.42 15.59 -6.24
N LYS A 176 -12.37 14.94 -5.58
CA LYS A 176 -13.79 15.17 -5.86
C LYS A 176 -14.20 16.54 -5.34
N GLU A 177 -14.86 17.33 -6.17
CA GLU A 177 -15.49 18.57 -5.73
C GLU A 177 -16.73 18.25 -4.89
N GLU A 178 -16.90 18.86 -3.72
CA GLU A 178 -17.98 18.55 -2.76
C GLU A 178 -19.39 18.74 -3.34
N LYS A 179 -19.55 19.57 -4.38
CA LYS A 179 -20.84 19.90 -4.99
C LYS A 179 -21.09 19.26 -6.37
N LYS A 180 -20.07 18.66 -6.93
CA LYS A 180 -20.13 17.97 -8.22
C LYS A 180 -19.41 16.65 -8.03
N GLU A 181 -20.01 15.53 -8.32
CA GLU A 181 -19.32 14.22 -8.23
C GLU A 181 -18.12 14.09 -9.19
N ASP A 182 -17.71 15.18 -9.83
CA ASP A 182 -16.62 15.23 -10.79
C ASP A 182 -15.26 15.42 -10.11
N TRP A 183 -14.24 14.81 -10.70
CA TRP A 183 -12.86 14.96 -10.27
C TRP A 183 -12.23 16.22 -10.87
N GLY A 184 -11.66 17.08 -10.02
CA GLY A 184 -10.93 18.29 -10.42
C GLY A 184 -9.48 18.26 -9.97
N ILE A 185 -8.62 19.02 -10.66
CA ILE A 185 -7.22 19.21 -10.24
C ILE A 185 -7.23 20.15 -9.02
N PHE A 186 -6.84 19.61 -7.87
CA PHE A 186 -6.71 20.36 -6.62
C PHE A 186 -5.33 21.03 -6.49
N ASP A 187 -4.27 20.30 -6.86
CA ASP A 187 -2.90 20.79 -6.78
C ASP A 187 -2.05 20.17 -7.90
N HIS A 188 -0.98 20.85 -8.31
CA HIS A 188 -0.05 20.35 -9.32
C HIS A 188 1.32 21.00 -9.17
N GLY A 189 2.34 20.38 -9.75
CA GLY A 189 3.68 20.93 -9.72
C GLY A 189 4.63 20.26 -10.71
N LEU A 190 5.79 20.89 -10.84
CA LEU A 190 6.89 20.38 -11.65
C LEU A 190 7.97 19.77 -10.75
N THR A 191 8.68 18.81 -11.30
CA THR A 191 9.86 18.21 -10.68
C THR A 191 10.99 18.14 -11.72
N THR A 192 12.21 18.26 -11.27
CA THR A 192 13.40 18.12 -12.13
C THR A 192 13.71 16.67 -12.50
N ARG A 193 12.96 15.70 -11.95
CA ARG A 193 13.19 14.29 -12.21
C ARG A 193 12.55 13.87 -13.54
N ASN A 194 13.34 13.24 -14.39
CA ASN A 194 12.88 12.70 -15.67
C ASN A 194 12.26 11.30 -15.57
N GLU A 195 12.16 10.75 -14.37
CA GLU A 195 11.59 9.44 -14.08
C GLU A 195 10.66 9.51 -12.86
N ILE A 196 9.65 8.65 -12.84
CA ILE A 196 8.78 8.50 -11.67
C ILE A 196 9.56 7.67 -10.63
N PRO A 197 9.87 8.22 -9.45
CA PRO A 197 10.71 7.55 -8.45
C PRO A 197 9.90 6.50 -7.65
N PHE A 198 9.31 5.56 -8.35
CA PHE A 198 8.46 4.50 -7.79
C PHE A 198 8.99 3.12 -8.16
N VAL A 199 9.03 2.23 -7.18
CA VAL A 199 9.50 0.85 -7.34
C VAL A 199 8.41 -0.11 -6.91
N PHE A 200 8.07 -1.04 -7.79
CA PHE A 200 7.22 -2.17 -7.45
C PHE A 200 8.03 -3.29 -6.77
N PHE A 201 7.49 -3.85 -5.71
CA PHE A 201 7.98 -5.04 -5.03
C PHE A 201 7.01 -6.18 -5.27
N TYR A 202 7.53 -7.37 -5.57
CA TYR A 202 6.73 -8.52 -6.00
C TYR A 202 6.96 -9.73 -5.09
N GLY A 203 5.88 -10.47 -4.81
CA GLY A 203 5.97 -11.82 -4.30
C GLY A 203 6.45 -12.76 -5.42
N ILE A 204 5.59 -12.97 -6.41
CA ILE A 204 5.92 -13.64 -7.65
C ILE A 204 5.63 -12.66 -8.78
N ARG A 205 6.67 -12.15 -9.43
CA ARG A 205 6.49 -11.20 -10.54
C ARG A 205 5.90 -11.92 -11.75
N LYS A 206 4.82 -11.38 -12.30
CA LYS A 206 4.23 -11.83 -13.58
C LYS A 206 4.51 -10.83 -14.70
N ASP A 207 4.39 -9.54 -14.39
CA ASP A 207 4.63 -8.47 -15.36
C ASP A 207 4.94 -7.16 -14.58
N THR A 208 5.19 -6.08 -15.29
CA THR A 208 5.36 -4.75 -14.68
C THR A 208 4.07 -4.32 -13.98
N GLY A 209 4.15 -4.07 -12.68
CA GLY A 209 2.99 -3.74 -11.84
C GLY A 209 2.05 -4.92 -11.56
N VAL A 210 2.37 -6.15 -11.98
CA VAL A 210 1.54 -7.34 -11.74
C VAL A 210 2.32 -8.40 -10.96
N GLY A 211 1.84 -8.72 -9.77
CA GLY A 211 2.41 -9.74 -8.90
C GLY A 211 1.36 -10.73 -8.39
N LEU A 212 1.79 -11.93 -8.05
CA LEU A 212 0.96 -12.94 -7.38
C LEU A 212 1.42 -13.14 -5.94
N PRO A 213 0.46 -13.30 -4.99
CA PRO A 213 0.78 -13.70 -3.64
C PRO A 213 1.41 -15.11 -3.62
N PRO A 214 2.56 -15.31 -2.96
CA PRO A 214 3.16 -16.64 -2.85
C PRO A 214 2.27 -17.67 -2.12
N LEU A 215 1.35 -17.19 -1.29
CA LEU A 215 0.46 -18.00 -0.46
C LEU A 215 -1.00 -18.00 -0.93
N VAL A 216 -1.26 -17.70 -2.21
CA VAL A 216 -2.64 -17.60 -2.74
C VAL A 216 -3.43 -18.91 -2.57
N GLU A 217 -2.78 -20.06 -2.80
CA GLU A 217 -3.42 -21.38 -2.62
C GLU A 217 -3.85 -21.61 -1.16
N LEU A 218 -3.01 -21.20 -0.21
CA LEU A 218 -3.36 -21.29 1.21
C LEU A 218 -4.55 -20.38 1.56
N ALA A 219 -4.67 -19.22 0.90
CA ALA A 219 -5.82 -18.34 1.08
C ALA A 219 -7.11 -19.02 0.64
N TYR A 220 -7.13 -19.69 -0.52
CA TYR A 220 -8.28 -20.46 -0.99
C TYR A 220 -8.63 -21.61 -0.05
N GLN A 221 -7.65 -22.40 0.37
CA GLN A 221 -7.86 -23.50 1.32
C GLN A 221 -8.40 -22.99 2.67
N ASN A 222 -7.96 -21.81 3.11
CA ASN A 222 -8.45 -21.21 4.34
C ASN A 222 -9.94 -20.80 4.24
N VAL A 223 -10.38 -20.33 3.07
CA VAL A 223 -11.80 -20.04 2.80
C VAL A 223 -12.62 -21.34 2.77
N GLU A 224 -12.15 -22.36 2.05
CA GLU A 224 -12.80 -23.66 1.97
C GLU A 224 -12.94 -24.32 3.35
N HIS A 225 -11.89 -24.29 4.17
CA HIS A 225 -11.94 -24.75 5.55
C HIS A 225 -13.00 -24.00 6.37
N TRP A 226 -13.11 -22.70 6.22
CA TRP A 226 -14.11 -21.90 6.92
C TRP A 226 -15.54 -22.29 6.53
N GLN A 227 -15.80 -22.50 5.23
CA GLN A 227 -17.09 -22.99 4.72
C GLN A 227 -17.41 -24.36 5.29
N SER A 228 -16.51 -25.33 5.16
CA SER A 228 -16.71 -26.69 5.67
C SER A 228 -16.92 -26.74 7.18
N SER A 229 -16.17 -25.92 7.94
CA SER A 229 -16.34 -25.84 9.39
C SER A 229 -17.70 -25.25 9.77
N SER A 230 -18.18 -24.26 9.03
CA SER A 230 -19.52 -23.70 9.21
C SER A 230 -20.63 -24.74 8.96
N ASP A 231 -20.48 -25.55 7.90
CA ASP A 231 -21.44 -26.57 7.53
C ASP A 231 -21.51 -27.69 8.60
N GLN A 232 -20.38 -28.10 9.16
CA GLN A 232 -20.32 -29.10 10.22
C GLN A 232 -20.92 -28.64 11.55
N GLN A 233 -20.91 -27.34 11.84
CA GLN A 233 -21.51 -26.80 13.07
C GLN A 233 -23.04 -26.71 13.01
N THR A 234 -23.62 -26.82 11.83
CA THR A 234 -25.05 -26.65 11.58
C THR A 234 -25.78 -28.00 11.39
N MET A 235 -25.04 -29.11 11.22
CA MET A 235 -25.55 -30.48 11.19
C MET A 235 -25.75 -31.01 12.62
#